data_e751f4b2bad9254a726b5755b814e64d
#
_entry.id   e751f4b2bad9254a726b5755b814e64d
#
_cell.length_a   1.000
_cell.length_b   1.000
_cell.length_c   1.000
_cell.angle_alpha   90.00
_cell.angle_beta   90.00
_cell.angle_gamma   90.00
#
_symmetry.space_group_name_H-M   'P 1'
#
loop_
_entity.id
_entity.type
_entity.pdbx_description
1 polymer ?
#
loop_
_entity_poly.entity_id
_entity_poly.type
_entity_poly.pdbx_seq_one_letter_code
_entity_poly.pdbx_strand_id
1 'polypeptide(L)'
;MSFAVSLSLLGLVAIAAPMVASVLVALFPRPYAKWFSVLGAAVSTVCTIALAANFAGAGMPDTQVPLISFGQTLVMGFTFDRMSTLLAPAFVGIGLLVVIYSIPYMSENNREHPDAPRRRFYAYLATFIGAMAGLVYSSTLLGQLVFFEITGACSWGLISYYMTPTAKKAGMKALIITHIGALGLYLGAAIVFAHTGTFAITAIAGLDAKLKAIVLLLVLFAAWAKSAQVPMYMWLPSAMEAPTPVSAYLHGASMVKVGVCVFARAIVSAGEIPEIVGWVAIIDAMVTMLFGFLMYLPQKDMKRLLAFSTIAQLSYVFFGLGLSVFGSQLAFDGAVCHIFNHAFAKTLFFLIAGSFSFTLGTRMLPKLRGIVKKYPISGVGFGVAALAIAGVPPMNTFFSKFQIIAGGFSVGAGNVAILVLVCIMVAETVATFAWFLKWMGYCLPGEPSEEVAAGAPLPRAMAFVFIVLIIMVIVSGPLSASWIG
;
A
#
# COMPACT_ATOMS: atom_id res chain seq x y z
N MET A 1 -33.28 -8.90 3.26
CA MET A 1 -32.05 -8.74 4.07
C MET A 1 -31.77 -7.25 4.17
N SER A 2 -31.53 -6.69 5.37
CA SER A 2 -31.25 -5.25 5.46
C SER A 2 -29.94 -4.90 4.72
N PHE A 3 -29.84 -3.68 4.19
CA PHE A 3 -28.67 -3.18 3.47
C PHE A 3 -27.36 -3.40 4.27
N ALA A 4 -27.37 -3.01 5.55
CA ALA A 4 -26.23 -3.19 6.45
C ALA A 4 -25.80 -4.68 6.63
N VAL A 5 -26.78 -5.60 6.73
CA VAL A 5 -26.50 -7.04 6.83
C VAL A 5 -25.89 -7.58 5.55
N SER A 6 -26.33 -7.11 4.37
CA SER A 6 -25.75 -7.48 3.08
C SER A 6 -24.29 -7.03 2.96
N LEU A 7 -23.98 -5.78 3.32
CA LEU A 7 -22.60 -5.26 3.31
C LEU A 7 -21.71 -6.02 4.30
N SER A 8 -22.23 -6.32 5.51
CA SER A 8 -21.49 -7.04 6.54
C SER A 8 -21.13 -8.46 6.10
N LEU A 9 -22.06 -9.17 5.46
CA LEU A 9 -21.81 -10.51 4.96
C LEU A 9 -20.73 -10.50 3.87
N LEU A 10 -20.81 -9.56 2.92
CA LEU A 10 -19.78 -9.41 1.89
C LEU A 10 -18.42 -9.08 2.49
N GLY A 11 -18.36 -8.18 3.49
CA GLY A 11 -17.15 -7.83 4.22
C GLY A 11 -16.55 -9.02 4.97
N LEU A 12 -17.37 -9.81 5.67
CA LEU A 12 -16.93 -11.02 6.37
C LEU A 12 -16.38 -12.06 5.40
N VAL A 13 -17.07 -12.30 4.28
CA VAL A 13 -16.60 -13.26 3.26
C VAL A 13 -15.32 -12.78 2.62
N ALA A 14 -15.18 -11.46 2.36
CA ALA A 14 -13.97 -10.88 1.81
C ALA A 14 -12.75 -11.10 2.72
N ILE A 15 -12.92 -11.07 4.02
CA ILE A 15 -11.88 -11.35 5.01
C ILE A 15 -11.64 -12.85 5.16
N ALA A 16 -12.71 -13.63 5.32
CA ALA A 16 -12.65 -15.04 5.66
C ALA A 16 -12.16 -15.92 4.51
N ALA A 17 -12.56 -15.62 3.26
CA ALA A 17 -12.23 -16.49 2.12
C ALA A 17 -10.72 -16.68 1.92
N PRO A 18 -9.87 -15.65 1.89
CA PRO A 18 -8.42 -15.85 1.78
C PRO A 18 -7.81 -16.42 3.07
N MET A 19 -8.37 -16.18 4.27
CA MET A 19 -7.89 -16.80 5.51
C MET A 19 -8.18 -18.31 5.52
N VAL A 20 -9.37 -18.72 5.10
CA VAL A 20 -9.73 -20.14 4.92
C VAL A 20 -8.84 -20.77 3.85
N ALA A 21 -8.61 -20.08 2.73
CA ALA A 21 -7.67 -20.55 1.70
C ALA A 21 -6.26 -20.78 2.27
N SER A 22 -5.78 -19.93 3.18
CA SER A 22 -4.49 -20.12 3.86
C SER A 22 -4.45 -21.43 4.67
N VAL A 23 -5.52 -21.73 5.40
CA VAL A 23 -5.64 -23.01 6.14
C VAL A 23 -5.65 -24.19 5.18
N LEU A 24 -6.40 -24.11 4.08
CA LEU A 24 -6.44 -25.17 3.05
C LEU A 24 -5.05 -25.36 2.42
N VAL A 25 -4.31 -24.29 2.15
CA VAL A 25 -2.92 -24.37 1.67
C VAL A 25 -2.02 -25.12 2.66
N ALA A 26 -2.22 -24.96 3.96
CA ALA A 26 -1.45 -25.66 4.98
C ALA A 26 -1.80 -27.16 5.07
N LEU A 27 -3.05 -27.50 4.86
CA LEU A 27 -3.57 -28.88 5.01
C LEU A 27 -3.36 -29.75 3.76
N PHE A 28 -3.54 -29.20 2.56
CA PHE A 28 -3.54 -29.97 1.31
C PHE A 28 -2.14 -30.04 0.64
N PRO A 29 -1.90 -31.00 -0.29
CA PRO A 29 -0.63 -31.18 -1.00
C PRO A 29 -0.20 -29.93 -1.79
N ARG A 30 1.13 -29.78 -1.98
CA ARG A 30 1.76 -28.60 -2.63
C ARG A 30 1.16 -28.19 -3.97
N PRO A 31 0.78 -29.07 -4.90
CA PRO A 31 0.24 -28.67 -6.21
C PRO A 31 -1.02 -27.82 -6.15
N TYR A 32 -1.83 -28.01 -5.09
CA TYR A 32 -3.09 -27.29 -4.90
C TYR A 32 -2.93 -25.93 -4.22
N ALA A 33 -1.81 -25.68 -3.54
CA ALA A 33 -1.58 -24.47 -2.75
C ALA A 33 -1.84 -23.16 -3.54
N LYS A 34 -1.33 -23.06 -4.76
CA LYS A 34 -1.54 -21.91 -5.65
C LYS A 34 -3.02 -21.69 -5.99
N TRP A 35 -3.77 -22.78 -6.23
CA TRP A 35 -5.18 -22.71 -6.63
C TRP A 35 -6.10 -22.31 -5.48
N PHE A 36 -5.86 -22.81 -4.26
CA PHE A 36 -6.58 -22.33 -3.08
C PHE A 36 -6.35 -20.84 -2.84
N SER A 37 -5.10 -20.36 -2.98
CA SER A 37 -4.79 -18.92 -2.85
C SER A 37 -5.45 -18.09 -3.94
N VAL A 38 -5.46 -18.56 -5.20
CA VAL A 38 -6.17 -17.89 -6.30
C VAL A 38 -7.67 -17.81 -5.99
N LEU A 39 -8.28 -18.94 -5.58
CA LEU A 39 -9.71 -19.01 -5.29
C LEU A 39 -10.08 -18.08 -4.12
N GLY A 40 -9.35 -18.14 -3.00
CA GLY A 40 -9.59 -17.28 -1.84
C GLY A 40 -9.47 -15.79 -2.17
N ALA A 41 -8.42 -15.40 -2.92
CA ALA A 41 -8.23 -14.03 -3.37
C ALA A 41 -9.30 -13.60 -4.38
N ALA A 42 -9.72 -14.47 -5.31
CA ALA A 42 -10.77 -14.18 -6.28
C ALA A 42 -12.13 -13.96 -5.60
N VAL A 43 -12.53 -14.85 -4.68
CA VAL A 43 -13.78 -14.69 -3.91
C VAL A 43 -13.74 -13.37 -3.13
N SER A 44 -12.64 -13.08 -2.44
CA SER A 44 -12.47 -11.82 -1.71
C SER A 44 -12.56 -10.60 -2.65
N THR A 45 -11.95 -10.66 -3.83
CA THR A 45 -12.01 -9.58 -4.84
C THR A 45 -13.45 -9.36 -5.31
N VAL A 46 -14.17 -10.43 -5.65
CA VAL A 46 -15.58 -10.34 -6.08
C VAL A 46 -16.45 -9.75 -4.96
N CYS A 47 -16.27 -10.19 -3.71
CA CYS A 47 -17.03 -9.68 -2.58
C CYS A 47 -16.76 -8.20 -2.30
N THR A 48 -15.49 -7.75 -2.37
CA THR A 48 -15.16 -6.33 -2.15
C THR A 48 -15.67 -5.44 -3.28
N ILE A 49 -15.64 -5.89 -4.53
CA ILE A 49 -16.23 -5.17 -5.69
C ILE A 49 -17.75 -5.12 -5.57
N ALA A 50 -18.41 -6.25 -5.25
CA ALA A 50 -19.86 -6.30 -5.05
C ALA A 50 -20.30 -5.40 -3.89
N LEU A 51 -19.51 -5.36 -2.80
CA LEU A 51 -19.76 -4.44 -1.69
C LEU A 51 -19.68 -2.99 -2.14
N ALA A 52 -18.64 -2.61 -2.86
CA ALA A 52 -18.46 -1.26 -3.39
C ALA A 52 -19.59 -0.87 -4.35
N ALA A 53 -20.02 -1.79 -5.24
CA ALA A 53 -21.13 -1.56 -6.16
C ALA A 53 -22.47 -1.38 -5.40
N ASN A 54 -22.75 -2.20 -4.39
CA ASN A 54 -23.95 -2.07 -3.55
C ASN A 54 -23.94 -0.77 -2.76
N PHE A 55 -22.78 -0.35 -2.24
CA PHE A 55 -22.61 0.91 -1.54
C PHE A 55 -22.89 2.11 -2.47
N ALA A 56 -22.33 2.09 -3.69
CA ALA A 56 -22.59 3.12 -4.69
C ALA A 56 -24.05 3.14 -5.14
N GLY A 57 -24.67 1.98 -5.39
CA GLY A 57 -26.09 1.86 -5.75
C GLY A 57 -27.07 2.36 -4.70
N ALA A 58 -26.65 2.39 -3.44
CA ALA A 58 -27.45 2.94 -2.33
C ALA A 58 -27.23 4.45 -2.09
N GLY A 59 -26.43 5.13 -2.91
CA GLY A 59 -26.14 6.56 -2.74
C GLY A 59 -24.98 6.83 -1.75
N MET A 60 -24.13 5.85 -1.50
CA MET A 60 -22.92 5.96 -0.66
C MET A 60 -23.17 6.39 0.80
N PRO A 61 -24.12 5.79 1.54
CA PRO A 61 -24.38 6.17 2.93
C PRO A 61 -23.29 5.60 3.86
N ASP A 62 -22.70 6.45 4.68
CA ASP A 62 -21.78 5.99 5.72
C ASP A 62 -22.49 5.02 6.66
N THR A 63 -21.97 3.79 6.74
CA THR A 63 -22.61 2.70 7.46
C THR A 63 -21.63 2.07 8.43
N GLN A 64 -21.96 2.08 9.72
CA GLN A 64 -21.23 1.38 10.76
C GLN A 64 -22.03 0.16 11.24
N VAL A 65 -21.36 -0.98 11.37
CA VAL A 65 -21.98 -2.23 11.78
C VAL A 65 -21.17 -2.84 12.93
N PRO A 66 -21.76 -2.96 14.14
CA PRO A 66 -21.13 -3.69 15.23
C PRO A 66 -21.12 -5.19 14.91
N LEU A 67 -19.97 -5.84 15.17
CA LEU A 67 -19.83 -7.29 14.99
C LEU A 67 -19.70 -8.00 16.33
N ILE A 68 -18.83 -7.49 17.21
CA ILE A 68 -18.58 -8.04 18.54
C ILE A 68 -18.65 -6.92 19.55
N SER A 69 -19.55 -7.08 20.52
CA SER A 69 -19.68 -6.16 21.66
C SER A 69 -19.76 -6.95 22.97
N PHE A 70 -19.14 -6.44 24.02
CA PHE A 70 -19.30 -6.93 25.39
C PHE A 70 -20.01 -5.87 26.22
N GLY A 71 -21.28 -6.10 26.51
CA GLY A 71 -22.16 -5.09 27.11
C GLY A 71 -22.28 -3.86 26.18
N GLN A 72 -21.91 -2.68 26.67
CA GLN A 72 -21.90 -1.43 25.90
C GLN A 72 -20.58 -1.20 25.13
N THR A 73 -19.55 -2.04 25.34
CA THR A 73 -18.25 -1.88 24.72
C THR A 73 -18.21 -2.49 23.33
N LEU A 74 -18.06 -1.66 22.29
CA LEU A 74 -17.79 -2.13 20.93
C LEU A 74 -16.32 -2.56 20.83
N VAL A 75 -16.10 -3.85 20.56
CA VAL A 75 -14.77 -4.47 20.44
C VAL A 75 -14.34 -4.56 18.97
N MET A 76 -15.21 -5.08 18.12
CA MET A 76 -14.99 -5.18 16.66
C MET A 76 -16.24 -4.76 15.90
N GLY A 77 -16.04 -4.07 14.80
CA GLY A 77 -17.11 -3.65 13.89
C GLY A 77 -16.56 -3.27 12.53
N PHE A 78 -17.47 -3.00 11.60
CA PHE A 78 -17.14 -2.52 10.27
C PHE A 78 -17.61 -1.09 10.04
N THR A 79 -16.84 -0.37 9.23
CA THR A 79 -17.21 0.92 8.64
C THR A 79 -17.17 0.79 7.13
N PHE A 80 -18.30 1.06 6.49
CA PHE A 80 -18.44 1.14 5.04
C PHE A 80 -18.69 2.59 4.66
N ASP A 81 -17.70 3.21 4.07
CA ASP A 81 -17.70 4.59 3.60
C ASP A 81 -16.94 4.69 2.27
N ARG A 82 -16.86 5.88 1.69
CA ARG A 82 -16.16 6.11 0.42
C ARG A 82 -14.69 5.65 0.48
N MET A 83 -13.98 5.85 1.59
CA MET A 83 -12.59 5.45 1.73
C MET A 83 -12.44 3.92 1.77
N SER A 84 -13.19 3.23 2.62
CA SER A 84 -13.08 1.77 2.76
C SER A 84 -13.53 1.02 1.51
N THR A 85 -14.59 1.48 0.87
CA THR A 85 -15.15 0.87 -0.35
C THR A 85 -14.30 1.14 -1.60
N LEU A 86 -13.49 2.18 -1.61
CA LEU A 86 -12.47 2.42 -2.63
C LEU A 86 -11.22 1.55 -2.42
N LEU A 87 -10.69 1.52 -1.18
CA LEU A 87 -9.37 0.94 -0.91
C LEU A 87 -9.39 -0.59 -0.85
N ALA A 88 -10.42 -1.21 -0.26
CA ALA A 88 -10.46 -2.65 -0.09
C ALA A 88 -10.45 -3.43 -1.42
N PRO A 89 -11.26 -3.10 -2.46
CA PRO A 89 -11.18 -3.76 -3.76
C PRO A 89 -9.81 -3.64 -4.42
N ALA A 90 -9.14 -2.50 -4.27
CA ALA A 90 -7.81 -2.30 -4.81
C ALA A 90 -6.77 -3.19 -4.15
N PHE A 91 -6.74 -3.23 -2.81
CA PHE A 91 -5.74 -4.02 -2.07
C PHE A 91 -5.92 -5.52 -2.27
N VAL A 92 -7.15 -5.99 -2.26
CA VAL A 92 -7.49 -7.39 -2.46
C VAL A 92 -7.30 -7.79 -3.92
N GLY A 93 -7.75 -6.96 -4.88
CA GLY A 93 -7.59 -7.21 -6.32
C GLY A 93 -6.12 -7.24 -6.76
N ILE A 94 -5.31 -6.32 -6.24
CA ILE A 94 -3.85 -6.37 -6.43
C ILE A 94 -3.28 -7.65 -5.82
N GLY A 95 -3.76 -8.08 -4.65
CA GLY A 95 -3.39 -9.35 -4.04
C GLY A 95 -3.65 -10.53 -4.97
N LEU A 96 -4.82 -10.60 -5.61
CA LEU A 96 -5.15 -11.61 -6.62
C LEU A 96 -4.18 -11.58 -7.81
N LEU A 97 -3.90 -10.40 -8.36
CA LEU A 97 -2.95 -10.25 -9.46
C LEU A 97 -1.55 -10.71 -9.08
N VAL A 98 -1.10 -10.41 -7.85
CA VAL A 98 0.18 -10.87 -7.31
C VAL A 98 0.21 -12.39 -7.16
N VAL A 99 -0.88 -13.03 -6.69
CA VAL A 99 -0.96 -14.50 -6.63
C VAL A 99 -0.84 -15.11 -8.02
N ILE A 100 -1.56 -14.57 -9.03
CA ILE A 100 -1.49 -15.04 -10.43
C ILE A 100 -0.08 -14.88 -10.99
N TYR A 101 0.55 -13.73 -10.79
CA TYR A 101 1.92 -13.46 -11.20
C TYR A 101 2.93 -14.42 -10.54
N SER A 102 2.67 -14.79 -9.28
CA SER A 102 3.56 -15.65 -8.50
C SER A 102 3.60 -17.09 -9.04
N ILE A 103 2.59 -17.55 -9.77
CA ILE A 103 2.55 -18.94 -10.28
C ILE A 103 3.76 -19.25 -11.16
N PRO A 104 4.06 -18.50 -12.24
CA PRO A 104 5.29 -18.71 -13.00
C PRO A 104 6.54 -18.21 -12.28
N TYR A 105 6.46 -17.12 -11.48
CA TYR A 105 7.61 -16.55 -10.81
C TYR A 105 8.26 -17.49 -9.80
N MET A 106 7.44 -18.18 -9.01
CA MET A 106 7.87 -19.13 -7.98
C MET A 106 8.05 -20.52 -8.59
N SER A 107 8.98 -20.66 -9.54
CA SER A 107 9.27 -21.92 -10.25
C SER A 107 10.77 -22.04 -10.53
N GLU A 108 11.18 -23.25 -10.90
CA GLU A 108 12.56 -23.58 -11.30
C GLU A 108 13.03 -22.80 -12.54
N ASN A 109 12.10 -22.22 -13.32
CA ASN A 109 12.42 -21.39 -14.48
C ASN A 109 12.89 -19.96 -14.11
N ASN A 110 12.83 -19.59 -12.83
CA ASN A 110 13.30 -18.28 -12.37
C ASN A 110 14.83 -18.26 -12.38
N ARG A 111 15.42 -17.42 -13.22
CA ARG A 111 16.88 -17.34 -13.41
C ARG A 111 17.64 -16.77 -12.21
N GLU A 112 16.98 -15.93 -11.39
CA GLU A 112 17.60 -15.37 -10.17
C GLU A 112 17.50 -16.34 -8.98
N HIS A 113 16.35 -17.03 -8.84
CA HIS A 113 16.05 -17.93 -7.73
C HIS A 113 15.29 -19.16 -8.23
N PRO A 114 15.97 -20.19 -8.76
CA PRO A 114 15.35 -21.38 -9.35
C PRO A 114 14.86 -22.38 -8.29
N ASP A 115 14.05 -21.92 -7.35
CA ASP A 115 13.52 -22.72 -6.24
C ASP A 115 12.06 -23.12 -6.46
N ALA A 116 11.72 -24.36 -6.14
CA ALA A 116 10.33 -24.80 -6.09
C ALA A 116 9.53 -24.07 -5.01
N PRO A 117 8.27 -23.67 -5.28
CA PRO A 117 7.48 -22.90 -4.34
C PRO A 117 7.17 -23.71 -3.07
N ARG A 118 7.31 -23.06 -1.91
CA ARG A 118 6.95 -23.64 -0.61
C ARG A 118 5.52 -23.23 -0.24
N ARG A 119 4.74 -24.12 0.38
CA ARG A 119 3.34 -23.84 0.81
C ARG A 119 3.21 -22.55 1.58
N ARG A 120 4.14 -22.27 2.51
CA ARG A 120 4.13 -21.06 3.35
C ARG A 120 4.04 -19.76 2.58
N PHE A 121 4.57 -19.68 1.33
CA PHE A 121 4.45 -18.50 0.48
C PHE A 121 2.97 -18.16 0.23
N TYR A 122 2.23 -19.14 -0.29
CA TYR A 122 0.82 -18.96 -0.62
C TYR A 122 -0.06 -18.79 0.63
N ALA A 123 0.28 -19.48 1.72
CA ALA A 123 -0.46 -19.35 2.99
C ALA A 123 -0.33 -17.94 3.57
N TYR A 124 0.90 -17.43 3.74
CA TYR A 124 1.10 -16.07 4.24
C TYR A 124 0.51 -15.00 3.31
N LEU A 125 0.63 -15.18 1.98
CA LEU A 125 0.09 -14.22 1.02
C LEU A 125 -1.45 -14.17 1.09
N ALA A 126 -2.11 -15.33 1.17
CA ALA A 126 -3.56 -15.41 1.34
C ALA A 126 -4.03 -14.77 2.66
N THR A 127 -3.39 -15.10 3.79
CA THR A 127 -3.68 -14.45 5.09
C THR A 127 -3.51 -12.93 5.02
N PHE A 128 -2.46 -12.47 4.35
CA PHE A 128 -2.19 -11.05 4.20
C PHE A 128 -3.31 -10.33 3.43
N ILE A 129 -3.82 -10.93 2.35
CA ILE A 129 -4.95 -10.38 1.56
C ILE A 129 -6.19 -10.22 2.45
N GLY A 130 -6.54 -11.24 3.22
CA GLY A 130 -7.67 -11.16 4.15
C GLY A 130 -7.48 -10.14 5.26
N ALA A 131 -6.25 -10.04 5.80
CA ALA A 131 -5.92 -9.06 6.82
C ALA A 131 -6.03 -7.62 6.31
N MET A 132 -5.69 -7.35 5.05
CA MET A 132 -5.85 -6.02 4.45
C MET A 132 -7.32 -5.62 4.31
N ALA A 133 -8.21 -6.53 3.89
CA ALA A 133 -9.64 -6.27 3.88
C ALA A 133 -10.18 -5.97 5.29
N GLY A 134 -9.78 -6.78 6.27
CA GLY A 134 -10.18 -6.60 7.67
C GLY A 134 -9.70 -5.27 8.26
N LEU A 135 -8.48 -4.86 7.96
CA LEU A 135 -7.93 -3.58 8.41
C LEU A 135 -8.74 -2.40 7.88
N VAL A 136 -9.00 -2.40 6.56
CA VAL A 136 -9.67 -1.30 5.88
C VAL A 136 -11.12 -1.13 6.35
N TYR A 137 -11.81 -2.24 6.59
CA TYR A 137 -13.19 -2.22 7.08
C TYR A 137 -13.32 -2.02 8.60
N SER A 138 -12.25 -2.14 9.39
CA SER A 138 -12.35 -2.02 10.84
C SER A 138 -12.84 -0.64 11.30
N SER A 139 -13.88 -0.62 12.15
CA SER A 139 -14.43 0.58 12.81
C SER A 139 -13.86 0.83 14.21
N THR A 140 -12.99 -0.05 14.72
CA THR A 140 -12.42 0.05 16.06
C THR A 140 -10.89 0.02 16.03
N LEU A 141 -10.25 0.73 16.97
CA LEU A 141 -8.79 0.71 17.14
C LEU A 141 -8.27 -0.68 17.45
N LEU A 142 -9.02 -1.47 18.22
CA LEU A 142 -8.65 -2.85 18.53
C LEU A 142 -8.74 -3.75 17.30
N GLY A 143 -9.78 -3.63 16.47
CA GLY A 143 -9.90 -4.35 15.21
C GLY A 143 -8.77 -3.99 14.24
N GLN A 144 -8.45 -2.69 14.11
CA GLN A 144 -7.29 -2.26 13.33
C GLN A 144 -5.99 -2.86 13.87
N LEU A 145 -5.80 -2.88 15.19
CA LEU A 145 -4.61 -3.42 15.83
C LEU A 145 -4.43 -4.92 15.55
N VAL A 146 -5.50 -5.72 15.63
CA VAL A 146 -5.45 -7.16 15.29
C VAL A 146 -4.96 -7.37 13.87
N PHE A 147 -5.56 -6.69 12.90
CA PHE A 147 -5.13 -6.84 11.50
C PHE A 147 -3.76 -6.20 11.23
N PHE A 148 -3.40 -5.14 11.94
CA PHE A 148 -2.07 -4.55 11.91
C PHE A 148 -0.99 -5.56 12.28
N GLU A 149 -1.18 -6.34 13.35
CA GLU A 149 -0.24 -7.38 13.79
C GLU A 149 -0.23 -8.60 12.85
N ILE A 150 -1.38 -9.03 12.36
CA ILE A 150 -1.45 -10.12 11.36
C ILE A 150 -0.64 -9.75 10.12
N THR A 151 -0.75 -8.50 9.63
CA THR A 151 0.05 -8.03 8.48
C THR A 151 1.54 -8.01 8.79
N GLY A 152 1.94 -7.71 10.04
CA GLY A 152 3.33 -7.78 10.51
C GLY A 152 3.89 -9.19 10.46
N ALA A 153 3.16 -10.16 11.00
CA ALA A 153 3.54 -11.57 10.99
C ALA A 153 3.63 -12.15 9.57
N CYS A 154 2.65 -11.83 8.70
CA CYS A 154 2.69 -12.24 7.29
C CYS A 154 3.91 -11.67 6.56
N SER A 155 4.23 -10.39 6.78
CA SER A 155 5.38 -9.74 6.16
C SER A 155 6.70 -10.35 6.62
N TRP A 156 6.84 -10.65 7.91
CA TRP A 156 8.01 -11.36 8.44
C TRP A 156 8.20 -12.72 7.75
N GLY A 157 7.14 -13.53 7.66
CA GLY A 157 7.18 -14.85 7.03
C GLY A 157 7.52 -14.80 5.53
N LEU A 158 7.03 -13.78 4.83
CA LEU A 158 7.27 -13.58 3.40
C LEU A 158 8.65 -12.96 3.10
N ILE A 159 9.13 -12.00 3.91
CA ILE A 159 10.47 -11.42 3.75
C ILE A 159 11.54 -12.48 4.03
N SER A 160 11.32 -13.32 5.05
CA SER A 160 12.23 -14.41 5.41
C SER A 160 12.11 -15.64 4.49
N TYR A 161 11.40 -15.55 3.37
CA TYR A 161 11.01 -16.70 2.54
C TYR A 161 12.20 -17.58 2.12
N TYR A 162 13.28 -17.00 1.62
CA TYR A 162 14.46 -17.75 1.16
C TYR A 162 15.27 -18.40 2.28
N MET A 163 15.00 -18.05 3.55
CA MET A 163 15.66 -18.63 4.73
C MET A 163 17.19 -18.40 4.80
N THR A 164 17.74 -17.53 3.95
CA THR A 164 19.14 -17.09 4.06
C THR A 164 19.34 -16.28 5.35
N PRO A 165 20.57 -16.21 5.90
CA PRO A 165 20.84 -15.36 7.07
C PRO A 165 20.42 -13.91 6.87
N THR A 166 20.64 -13.35 5.67
CA THR A 166 20.25 -11.99 5.28
C THR A 166 18.73 -11.81 5.25
N ALA A 167 18.00 -12.75 4.61
CA ALA A 167 16.53 -12.70 4.56
C ALA A 167 15.88 -12.86 5.95
N LYS A 168 16.41 -13.75 6.81
CA LYS A 168 15.94 -13.90 8.19
C LYS A 168 16.15 -12.63 9.00
N LYS A 169 17.34 -12.01 8.90
CA LYS A 169 17.65 -10.73 9.56
C LYS A 169 16.75 -9.60 9.06
N ALA A 170 16.50 -9.54 7.74
CA ALA A 170 15.61 -8.55 7.14
C ALA A 170 14.16 -8.71 7.61
N GLY A 171 13.64 -9.93 7.64
CA GLY A 171 12.29 -10.21 8.15
C GLY A 171 12.14 -9.89 9.63
N MET A 172 13.11 -10.27 10.47
CA MET A 172 13.10 -9.95 11.90
C MET A 172 13.15 -8.44 12.13
N LYS A 173 13.99 -7.72 11.37
CA LYS A 173 14.08 -6.26 11.43
C LYS A 173 12.73 -5.60 11.09
N ALA A 174 12.05 -6.09 10.05
CA ALA A 174 10.72 -5.59 9.69
C ALA A 174 9.69 -5.85 10.80
N LEU A 175 9.68 -7.06 11.38
CA LEU A 175 8.77 -7.41 12.46
C LEU A 175 9.00 -6.51 13.69
N ILE A 176 10.24 -6.38 14.15
CA ILE A 176 10.57 -5.61 15.36
C ILE A 176 10.20 -4.14 15.18
N ILE A 177 10.63 -3.49 14.08
CA ILE A 177 10.37 -2.06 13.87
C ILE A 177 8.87 -1.80 13.80
N THR A 178 8.11 -2.63 13.08
CA THR A 178 6.68 -2.42 12.95
C THR A 178 5.89 -2.77 14.21
N HIS A 179 6.39 -3.70 15.02
CA HIS A 179 5.80 -4.01 16.32
C HIS A 179 6.06 -2.90 17.34
N ILE A 180 7.27 -2.29 17.36
CA ILE A 180 7.54 -1.08 18.15
C ILE A 180 6.54 0.03 17.78
N GLY A 181 6.26 0.22 16.48
CA GLY A 181 5.22 1.15 16.05
C GLY A 181 3.83 0.77 16.57
N ALA A 182 3.48 -0.51 16.56
CA ALA A 182 2.20 -1.00 17.06
C ALA A 182 1.94 -0.63 18.53
N LEU A 183 2.99 -0.48 19.36
CA LEU A 183 2.84 -0.01 20.74
C LEU A 183 2.14 1.35 20.81
N GLY A 184 2.35 2.23 19.82
CA GLY A 184 1.60 3.49 19.71
C GLY A 184 0.09 3.24 19.54
N LEU A 185 -0.30 2.31 18.69
CA LEU A 185 -1.71 1.95 18.48
C LEU A 185 -2.31 1.26 19.71
N TYR A 186 -1.54 0.40 20.41
CA TYR A 186 -1.93 -0.21 21.68
C TYR A 186 -2.23 0.86 22.74
N LEU A 187 -1.32 1.79 22.95
CA LEU A 187 -1.47 2.87 23.91
C LEU A 187 -2.63 3.81 23.55
N GLY A 188 -2.76 4.16 22.24
CA GLY A 188 -3.88 4.96 21.76
C GLY A 188 -5.23 4.29 22.02
N ALA A 189 -5.36 3.00 21.73
CA ALA A 189 -6.57 2.22 22.01
C ALA A 189 -6.88 2.13 23.50
N ALA A 190 -5.87 1.95 24.35
CA ALA A 190 -6.03 1.91 25.81
C ALA A 190 -6.49 3.26 26.37
N ILE A 191 -5.95 4.38 25.89
CA ILE A 191 -6.38 5.74 26.29
C ILE A 191 -7.83 5.99 25.88
N VAL A 192 -8.20 5.68 24.64
CA VAL A 192 -9.59 5.85 24.15
C VAL A 192 -10.53 5.02 25.02
N PHE A 193 -10.23 3.75 25.24
CA PHE A 193 -11.05 2.87 26.06
C PHE A 193 -11.19 3.37 27.51
N ALA A 194 -10.11 3.81 28.13
CA ALA A 194 -10.10 4.28 29.52
C ALA A 194 -11.00 5.53 29.73
N HIS A 195 -11.14 6.37 28.71
CA HIS A 195 -11.91 7.62 28.81
C HIS A 195 -13.33 7.51 28.24
N THR A 196 -13.59 6.57 27.32
CA THR A 196 -14.86 6.49 26.60
C THR A 196 -15.61 5.16 26.80
N GLY A 197 -14.96 4.14 27.37
CA GLY A 197 -15.53 2.80 27.56
C GLY A 197 -15.70 2.00 26.27
N THR A 198 -15.17 2.46 25.12
CA THR A 198 -15.29 1.79 23.82
C THR A 198 -13.99 1.85 23.02
N PHE A 199 -13.80 0.92 22.07
CA PHE A 199 -12.69 0.96 21.13
C PHE A 199 -13.07 1.60 19.77
N ALA A 200 -14.27 2.14 19.63
CA ALA A 200 -14.72 2.80 18.41
C ALA A 200 -13.77 3.95 18.01
N ILE A 201 -13.33 4.00 16.76
CA ILE A 201 -12.43 5.06 16.28
C ILE A 201 -13.11 6.43 16.38
N THR A 202 -14.40 6.48 16.15
CA THR A 202 -15.22 7.71 16.28
C THR A 202 -15.25 8.27 17.70
N ALA A 203 -14.97 7.47 18.73
CA ALA A 203 -14.87 7.93 20.09
C ALA A 203 -13.69 8.91 20.33
N ILE A 204 -12.70 8.95 19.45
CA ILE A 204 -11.61 9.93 19.47
C ILE A 204 -12.17 11.36 19.41
N ALA A 205 -13.26 11.60 18.71
CA ALA A 205 -13.89 12.91 18.60
C ALA A 205 -14.34 13.47 19.96
N GLY A 206 -14.76 12.61 20.88
CA GLY A 206 -15.21 12.99 22.23
C GLY A 206 -14.11 13.26 23.27
N LEU A 207 -12.83 13.03 22.94
CA LEU A 207 -11.72 13.32 23.82
C LEU A 207 -11.44 14.82 23.90
N ASP A 208 -10.93 15.29 25.03
CA ASP A 208 -10.40 16.65 25.14
C ASP A 208 -9.21 16.87 24.19
N ALA A 209 -8.89 18.11 23.87
CA ALA A 209 -7.88 18.47 22.87
C ALA A 209 -6.51 17.86 23.17
N LYS A 210 -6.08 17.78 24.45
CA LYS A 210 -4.78 17.24 24.85
C LYS A 210 -4.72 15.72 24.66
N LEU A 211 -5.72 15.00 25.13
CA LEU A 211 -5.79 13.54 24.96
C LEU A 211 -5.95 13.15 23.49
N LYS A 212 -6.76 13.90 22.74
CA LYS A 212 -6.93 13.72 21.29
C LYS A 212 -5.59 13.87 20.55
N ALA A 213 -4.83 14.92 20.85
CA ALA A 213 -3.49 15.11 20.27
C ALA A 213 -2.57 13.93 20.61
N ILE A 214 -2.53 13.48 21.87
CA ILE A 214 -1.70 12.35 22.29
C ILE A 214 -2.10 11.07 21.53
N VAL A 215 -3.40 10.74 21.47
CA VAL A 215 -3.89 9.55 20.76
C VAL A 215 -3.53 9.61 19.27
N LEU A 216 -3.76 10.74 18.61
CA LEU A 216 -3.48 10.89 17.17
C LEU A 216 -1.96 10.84 16.88
N LEU A 217 -1.12 11.38 17.75
CA LEU A 217 0.34 11.27 17.62
C LEU A 217 0.84 9.84 17.86
N LEU A 218 0.23 9.08 18.76
CA LEU A 218 0.51 7.66 18.97
C LEU A 218 0.10 6.82 17.75
N VAL A 219 -1.06 7.12 17.15
CA VAL A 219 -1.51 6.49 15.90
C VAL A 219 -0.58 6.87 14.74
N LEU A 220 -0.15 8.13 14.65
CA LEU A 220 0.82 8.59 13.66
C LEU A 220 2.17 7.88 13.80
N PHE A 221 2.67 7.67 15.02
CA PHE A 221 3.89 6.90 15.28
C PHE A 221 3.76 5.44 14.78
N ALA A 222 2.62 4.78 15.04
CA ALA A 222 2.34 3.46 14.49
C ALA A 222 2.31 3.47 12.96
N ALA A 223 1.70 4.50 12.37
CA ALA A 223 1.63 4.69 10.94
C ALA A 223 3.01 4.88 10.29
N TRP A 224 3.90 5.67 10.90
CA TRP A 224 5.28 5.85 10.44
C TRP A 224 6.06 4.54 10.37
N ALA A 225 5.94 3.69 11.39
CA ALA A 225 6.63 2.41 11.43
C ALA A 225 6.21 1.48 10.28
N LYS A 226 4.91 1.35 10.02
CA LYS A 226 4.39 0.53 8.90
C LYS A 226 4.66 1.14 7.53
N SER A 227 4.54 2.46 7.42
CA SER A 227 4.75 3.17 6.16
C SER A 227 6.21 3.58 5.93
N ALA A 228 7.13 3.08 6.76
CA ALA A 228 8.57 3.30 6.65
C ALA A 228 8.98 4.79 6.55
N GLN A 229 8.36 5.65 7.36
CA GLN A 229 8.78 7.04 7.48
C GLN A 229 10.01 7.17 8.39
N VAL A 230 10.75 8.26 8.27
CA VAL A 230 11.89 8.56 9.16
C VAL A 230 11.38 8.75 10.59
N PRO A 231 12.01 8.18 11.62
CA PRO A 231 13.25 7.37 11.57
C PRO A 231 13.02 5.87 11.34
N MET A 232 11.79 5.40 11.18
CA MET A 232 11.40 3.98 11.15
C MET A 232 11.60 3.30 9.78
N TYR A 233 12.20 3.95 8.79
CA TYR A 233 12.30 3.50 7.40
C TYR A 233 13.19 2.27 7.17
N MET A 234 14.14 1.98 8.07
CA MET A 234 15.28 1.07 7.84
C MET A 234 14.92 -0.37 7.47
N TRP A 235 13.70 -0.82 7.78
CA TRP A 235 13.26 -2.17 7.45
C TRP A 235 12.90 -2.33 5.96
N LEU A 236 12.40 -1.26 5.32
CA LEU A 236 11.85 -1.34 3.96
C LEU A 236 12.90 -1.64 2.88
N PRO A 237 14.07 -0.95 2.83
CA PRO A 237 15.14 -1.33 1.92
C PRO A 237 15.73 -2.72 2.21
N SER A 238 15.74 -3.15 3.49
CA SER A 238 16.19 -4.49 3.88
C SER A 238 15.21 -5.58 3.41
N ALA A 239 13.91 -5.28 3.34
CA ALA A 239 12.87 -6.19 2.86
C ALA A 239 13.00 -6.58 1.37
N MET A 240 13.93 -5.97 0.62
CA MET A 240 14.21 -6.34 -0.77
C MET A 240 14.84 -7.73 -0.95
N GLU A 241 15.22 -8.39 0.14
CA GLU A 241 15.56 -9.81 0.18
C GLU A 241 14.36 -10.74 -0.11
N ALA A 242 13.13 -10.24 -0.01
CA ALA A 242 11.91 -10.99 -0.33
C ALA A 242 11.80 -11.35 -1.82
N PRO A 243 11.07 -12.42 -2.19
CA PRO A 243 10.65 -12.63 -3.58
C PRO A 243 9.96 -11.40 -4.15
N THR A 244 10.19 -11.09 -5.43
CA THR A 244 9.66 -9.82 -5.99
C THR A 244 8.13 -9.70 -5.95
N PRO A 245 7.31 -10.75 -6.14
CA PRO A 245 5.86 -10.66 -5.92
C PRO A 245 5.50 -10.20 -4.50
N VAL A 246 6.26 -10.65 -3.49
CA VAL A 246 6.10 -10.17 -2.11
C VAL A 246 6.43 -8.69 -2.01
N SER A 247 7.57 -8.26 -2.57
CA SER A 247 7.95 -6.83 -2.58
C SER A 247 6.87 -5.98 -3.28
N ALA A 248 6.30 -6.46 -4.39
CA ALA A 248 5.22 -5.77 -5.10
C ALA A 248 3.98 -5.58 -4.22
N TYR A 249 3.57 -6.63 -3.48
CA TYR A 249 2.42 -6.54 -2.58
C TYR A 249 2.70 -5.69 -1.35
N LEU A 250 3.88 -5.86 -0.71
CA LEU A 250 4.31 -5.08 0.46
C LEU A 250 4.29 -3.57 0.19
N HIS A 251 4.80 -3.14 -0.97
CA HIS A 251 4.93 -1.73 -1.33
C HIS A 251 3.70 -1.16 -2.03
N GLY A 252 2.97 -2.00 -2.78
CA GLY A 252 1.77 -1.58 -3.53
C GLY A 252 0.54 -1.51 -2.64
N ALA A 253 0.11 -2.63 -2.11
CA ALA A 253 -1.25 -2.80 -1.61
C ALA A 253 -1.36 -3.40 -0.21
N SER A 254 -0.25 -3.52 0.53
CA SER A 254 -0.33 -4.13 1.87
C SER A 254 0.46 -3.36 2.92
N MET A 255 1.55 -3.86 3.46
CA MET A 255 2.17 -3.42 4.70
C MET A 255 2.35 -1.91 4.84
N VAL A 256 2.89 -1.25 3.79
CA VAL A 256 3.11 0.20 3.83
C VAL A 256 1.80 1.01 3.75
N LYS A 257 0.71 0.39 3.27
CA LYS A 257 -0.62 1.01 3.23
C LYS A 257 -1.36 0.91 4.56
N VAL A 258 -1.02 -0.07 5.39
CA VAL A 258 -1.58 -0.22 6.75
C VAL A 258 -1.43 1.08 7.53
N GLY A 259 -0.22 1.65 7.58
CA GLY A 259 0.04 2.85 8.35
C GLY A 259 -0.77 4.06 7.88
N VAL A 260 -0.70 4.38 6.58
CA VAL A 260 -1.45 5.53 6.03
C VAL A 260 -2.97 5.34 6.15
N CYS A 261 -3.50 4.11 6.02
CA CYS A 261 -4.93 3.84 6.18
C CYS A 261 -5.39 4.03 7.63
N VAL A 262 -4.62 3.54 8.61
CA VAL A 262 -4.93 3.69 10.04
C VAL A 262 -4.93 5.16 10.43
N PHE A 263 -3.93 5.94 10.00
CA PHE A 263 -3.87 7.36 10.29
C PHE A 263 -4.97 8.15 9.56
N ALA A 264 -5.23 7.88 8.28
CA ALA A 264 -6.34 8.51 7.55
C ALA A 264 -7.70 8.25 8.22
N ARG A 265 -7.92 7.01 8.69
CA ARG A 265 -9.14 6.63 9.41
C ARG A 265 -9.27 7.37 10.74
N ALA A 266 -8.17 7.54 11.48
CA ALA A 266 -8.17 8.28 12.73
C ALA A 266 -8.46 9.78 12.49
N ILE A 267 -7.85 10.40 11.47
CA ILE A 267 -8.07 11.80 11.09
C ILE A 267 -9.54 12.04 10.74
N VAL A 268 -10.13 11.27 9.84
CA VAL A 268 -11.53 11.49 9.40
C VAL A 268 -12.54 11.27 10.53
N SER A 269 -12.18 10.48 11.55
CA SER A 269 -13.08 10.16 12.67
C SER A 269 -12.90 11.06 13.90
N ALA A 270 -11.85 11.91 13.94
CA ALA A 270 -11.48 12.65 15.16
C ALA A 270 -12.24 13.99 15.35
N GLY A 271 -13.00 14.44 14.35
CA GLY A 271 -13.62 15.76 14.37
C GLY A 271 -12.61 16.90 14.34
N GLU A 272 -12.75 17.89 15.21
CA GLU A 272 -11.77 18.96 15.33
C GLU A 272 -10.46 18.44 15.93
N ILE A 273 -9.32 18.69 15.23
CA ILE A 273 -8.00 18.14 15.54
C ILE A 273 -7.04 19.28 15.95
N PRO A 274 -6.29 19.11 17.05
CA PRO A 274 -5.27 20.07 17.42
C PRO A 274 -4.17 20.21 16.34
N GLU A 275 -3.82 21.46 15.98
CA GLU A 275 -2.88 21.78 14.89
C GLU A 275 -1.51 21.11 15.03
N ILE A 276 -1.08 20.80 16.26
CA ILE A 276 0.20 20.11 16.51
C ILE A 276 0.29 18.78 15.76
N VAL A 277 -0.83 18.06 15.62
CA VAL A 277 -0.89 16.79 14.87
C VAL A 277 -0.60 17.04 13.40
N GLY A 278 -1.20 18.08 12.82
CA GLY A 278 -0.96 18.49 11.44
C GLY A 278 0.50 18.88 11.20
N TRP A 279 1.05 19.74 12.07
CA TRP A 279 2.45 20.16 11.96
C TRP A 279 3.44 19.01 12.05
N VAL A 280 3.26 18.09 13.02
CA VAL A 280 4.14 16.92 13.17
C VAL A 280 4.06 16.03 11.93
N ALA A 281 2.85 15.80 11.39
CA ALA A 281 2.67 15.00 10.17
C ALA A 281 3.32 15.65 8.93
N ILE A 282 3.16 16.97 8.74
CA ILE A 282 3.71 17.72 7.59
C ILE A 282 5.24 17.78 7.65
N ILE A 283 5.81 18.07 8.82
CA ILE A 283 7.26 18.22 8.99
C ILE A 283 7.96 16.89 8.75
N ASP A 284 7.48 15.80 9.39
CA ASP A 284 8.03 14.46 9.16
C ASP A 284 7.89 14.02 7.71
N ALA A 285 6.72 14.25 7.10
CA ALA A 285 6.48 13.95 5.69
C ALA A 285 7.48 14.66 4.78
N MET A 286 7.79 15.94 5.04
CA MET A 286 8.77 16.70 4.27
C MET A 286 10.18 16.14 4.44
N VAL A 287 10.62 15.89 5.67
CA VAL A 287 11.93 15.28 5.97
C VAL A 287 12.06 13.92 5.29
N THR A 288 11.04 13.08 5.40
CA THR A 288 11.04 11.73 4.81
C THR A 288 11.01 11.77 3.29
N MET A 289 10.26 12.69 2.69
CA MET A 289 10.19 12.90 1.23
C MET A 289 11.56 13.23 0.66
N LEU A 290 12.23 14.25 1.21
CA LEU A 290 13.56 14.64 0.78
C LEU A 290 14.60 13.55 1.03
N PHE A 291 14.56 12.92 2.20
CA PHE A 291 15.41 11.78 2.52
C PHE A 291 15.23 10.65 1.49
N GLY A 292 14.00 10.23 1.21
CA GLY A 292 13.69 9.17 0.24
C GLY A 292 14.21 9.53 -1.16
N PHE A 293 13.99 10.77 -1.61
CA PHE A 293 14.50 11.28 -2.88
C PHE A 293 16.03 11.18 -2.96
N LEU A 294 16.75 11.71 -1.97
CA LEU A 294 18.21 11.66 -1.95
C LEU A 294 18.75 10.23 -1.93
N MET A 295 18.07 9.32 -1.22
CA MET A 295 18.50 7.94 -1.08
C MET A 295 18.28 7.07 -2.31
N TYR A 296 17.36 7.41 -3.22
CA TYR A 296 17.24 6.63 -4.45
C TYR A 296 18.15 7.08 -5.59
N LEU A 297 18.74 8.27 -5.50
CA LEU A 297 19.71 8.75 -6.51
C LEU A 297 20.91 7.81 -6.72
N PRO A 298 21.58 7.25 -5.69
CA PRO A 298 22.70 6.35 -5.88
C PRO A 298 22.30 4.91 -6.25
N GLN A 299 21.01 4.58 -6.23
CA GLN A 299 20.58 3.19 -6.44
C GLN A 299 20.66 2.78 -7.91
N LYS A 300 21.31 1.63 -8.14
CA LYS A 300 21.37 0.96 -9.44
C LYS A 300 20.53 -0.31 -9.48
N ASP A 301 20.21 -0.90 -8.33
CA ASP A 301 19.26 -2.01 -8.20
C ASP A 301 17.84 -1.46 -8.25
N MET A 302 17.02 -1.94 -9.20
CA MET A 302 15.68 -1.44 -9.44
C MET A 302 14.76 -1.64 -8.22
N LYS A 303 14.84 -2.77 -7.50
CA LYS A 303 14.03 -3.01 -6.30
C LYS A 303 14.38 -2.03 -5.17
N ARG A 304 15.68 -1.76 -4.94
CA ARG A 304 16.10 -0.81 -3.91
C ARG A 304 15.71 0.63 -4.26
N LEU A 305 15.86 1.02 -5.52
CA LEU A 305 15.36 2.31 -6.01
C LEU A 305 13.87 2.46 -5.73
N LEU A 306 13.07 1.44 -6.08
CA LEU A 306 11.63 1.43 -5.84
C LEU A 306 11.26 1.45 -4.36
N ALA A 307 12.08 0.85 -3.48
CA ALA A 307 11.86 0.90 -2.03
C ALA A 307 12.00 2.33 -1.49
N PHE A 308 13.10 3.04 -1.80
CA PHE A 308 13.27 4.44 -1.39
C PHE A 308 12.24 5.37 -2.04
N SER A 309 11.90 5.13 -3.30
CA SER A 309 10.81 5.84 -3.96
C SER A 309 9.45 5.58 -3.28
N THR A 310 9.22 4.41 -2.65
CA THR A 310 8.00 4.18 -1.86
C THR A 310 7.99 5.03 -0.59
N ILE A 311 9.13 5.15 0.11
CA ILE A 311 9.29 6.00 1.28
C ILE A 311 8.90 7.45 0.93
N ALA A 312 9.47 8.01 -0.16
CA ALA A 312 9.16 9.36 -0.62
C ALA A 312 7.67 9.51 -1.03
N GLN A 313 7.09 8.54 -1.75
CA GLN A 313 5.71 8.66 -2.21
C GLN A 313 4.67 8.58 -1.08
N LEU A 314 4.93 7.79 -0.02
CA LEU A 314 4.01 7.75 1.12
C LEU A 314 4.03 9.03 1.94
N SER A 315 5.13 9.78 1.91
CA SER A 315 5.20 11.11 2.53
C SER A 315 4.20 12.09 1.93
N TYR A 316 3.86 11.98 0.63
CA TYR A 316 2.78 12.78 0.04
C TYR A 316 1.44 12.52 0.73
N VAL A 317 1.16 11.27 1.12
CA VAL A 317 -0.07 10.92 1.85
C VAL A 317 -0.06 11.58 3.23
N PHE A 318 1.02 11.44 4.01
CA PHE A 318 1.12 12.06 5.34
C PHE A 318 1.07 13.58 5.26
N PHE A 319 1.67 14.18 4.24
CA PHE A 319 1.60 15.62 4.00
C PHE A 319 0.15 16.06 3.73
N GLY A 320 -0.57 15.36 2.86
CA GLY A 320 -1.98 15.65 2.57
C GLY A 320 -2.90 15.47 3.79
N LEU A 321 -2.69 14.38 4.57
CA LEU A 321 -3.40 14.16 5.83
C LEU A 321 -3.07 15.23 6.88
N GLY A 322 -1.83 15.70 6.94
CA GLY A 322 -1.44 16.83 7.79
C GLY A 322 -2.11 18.14 7.38
N LEU A 323 -2.20 18.43 6.07
CA LEU A 323 -2.89 19.60 5.55
C LEU A 323 -4.40 19.60 5.86
N SER A 324 -5.03 18.41 5.93
CA SER A 324 -6.45 18.33 6.27
C SER A 324 -6.76 18.80 7.69
N VAL A 325 -5.80 18.72 8.60
CA VAL A 325 -5.94 19.27 9.97
C VAL A 325 -6.11 20.81 9.95
N PHE A 326 -5.56 21.47 8.92
CA PHE A 326 -5.74 22.92 8.68
C PHE A 326 -6.96 23.24 7.78
N GLY A 327 -7.90 22.30 7.66
CA GLY A 327 -9.20 22.51 7.00
C GLY A 327 -9.22 22.21 5.49
N SER A 328 -8.17 21.64 4.91
CA SER A 328 -8.16 21.28 3.48
C SER A 328 -8.78 19.91 3.21
N GLN A 329 -10.08 19.85 2.91
CA GLN A 329 -10.73 18.61 2.45
C GLN A 329 -10.10 18.09 1.16
N LEU A 330 -9.75 18.99 0.21
CA LEU A 330 -9.11 18.60 -1.05
C LEU A 330 -7.77 17.89 -0.84
N ALA A 331 -6.98 18.28 0.18
CA ALA A 331 -5.75 17.60 0.51
C ALA A 331 -5.99 16.21 1.13
N PHE A 332 -7.04 16.07 1.96
CA PHE A 332 -7.49 14.76 2.48
C PHE A 332 -7.90 13.82 1.35
N ASP A 333 -8.77 14.28 0.46
CA ASP A 333 -9.25 13.52 -0.70
C ASP A 333 -8.08 13.10 -1.60
N GLY A 334 -7.16 14.02 -1.87
CA GLY A 334 -5.92 13.75 -2.58
C GLY A 334 -5.04 12.71 -1.90
N ALA A 335 -4.94 12.73 -0.57
CA ALA A 335 -4.19 11.72 0.19
C ALA A 335 -4.82 10.33 0.05
N VAL A 336 -6.13 10.20 0.19
CA VAL A 336 -6.85 8.93 0.01
C VAL A 336 -6.74 8.43 -1.43
N CYS A 337 -6.92 9.32 -2.43
CA CYS A 337 -6.71 8.99 -3.84
C CYS A 337 -5.26 8.55 -4.10
N HIS A 338 -4.27 9.14 -3.40
CA HIS A 338 -2.87 8.74 -3.57
C HIS A 338 -2.58 7.36 -2.98
N ILE A 339 -3.21 6.98 -1.86
CA ILE A 339 -3.15 5.61 -1.33
C ILE A 339 -3.59 4.60 -2.40
N PHE A 340 -4.71 4.87 -3.06
CA PHE A 340 -5.29 4.03 -4.12
C PHE A 340 -4.43 3.99 -5.38
N ASN A 341 -4.10 5.15 -5.94
CA ASN A 341 -3.38 5.27 -7.21
C ASN A 341 -1.96 4.72 -7.15
N HIS A 342 -1.24 5.04 -6.08
CA HIS A 342 0.10 4.54 -5.82
C HIS A 342 0.13 3.01 -5.70
N ALA A 343 -0.95 2.37 -5.23
CA ALA A 343 -1.02 0.93 -5.11
C ALA A 343 -0.83 0.23 -6.47
N PHE A 344 -1.53 0.69 -7.51
CA PHE A 344 -1.41 0.14 -8.87
C PHE A 344 -0.06 0.47 -9.51
N ALA A 345 0.37 1.72 -9.44
CA ALA A 345 1.63 2.17 -10.04
C ALA A 345 2.84 1.43 -9.45
N LYS A 346 2.91 1.28 -8.14
CA LYS A 346 4.01 0.56 -7.48
C LYS A 346 3.97 -0.94 -7.74
N THR A 347 2.80 -1.55 -7.69
CA THR A 347 2.67 -2.98 -8.00
C THR A 347 3.16 -3.26 -9.41
N LEU A 348 2.72 -2.49 -10.40
CA LEU A 348 3.19 -2.62 -11.77
C LEU A 348 4.72 -2.54 -11.84
N PHE A 349 5.30 -1.51 -11.23
CA PHE A 349 6.75 -1.28 -11.33
C PHE A 349 7.58 -2.38 -10.66
N PHE A 350 7.17 -2.84 -9.47
CA PHE A 350 7.84 -3.96 -8.80
C PHE A 350 7.71 -5.28 -9.58
N LEU A 351 6.52 -5.59 -10.11
CA LEU A 351 6.32 -6.82 -10.87
C LEU A 351 7.14 -6.82 -12.17
N ILE A 352 7.32 -5.65 -12.80
CA ILE A 352 8.23 -5.50 -13.96
C ILE A 352 9.68 -5.75 -13.54
N ALA A 353 10.14 -5.20 -12.40
CA ALA A 353 11.46 -5.52 -11.87
C ALA A 353 11.64 -7.02 -11.61
N GLY A 354 10.57 -7.68 -11.13
CA GLY A 354 10.53 -9.14 -10.97
C GLY A 354 10.58 -9.90 -12.28
N SER A 355 9.95 -9.40 -13.33
CA SER A 355 10.04 -10.06 -14.65
C SER A 355 11.47 -10.03 -15.20
N PHE A 356 12.24 -8.98 -14.95
CA PHE A 356 13.65 -8.92 -15.32
C PHE A 356 14.49 -9.89 -14.48
N SER A 357 14.27 -9.98 -13.18
CA SER A 357 14.88 -11.01 -12.34
C SER A 357 14.60 -12.42 -12.90
N PHE A 358 13.34 -12.69 -13.25
CA PHE A 358 12.90 -13.97 -13.79
C PHE A 358 13.52 -14.29 -15.16
N THR A 359 13.43 -13.35 -16.11
CA THR A 359 13.84 -13.59 -17.53
C THR A 359 15.32 -13.39 -17.78
N LEU A 360 15.97 -12.44 -17.08
CA LEU A 360 17.36 -12.04 -17.33
C LEU A 360 18.33 -12.51 -16.24
N GLY A 361 17.84 -12.91 -15.04
CA GLY A 361 18.66 -13.16 -13.86
C GLY A 361 19.22 -11.88 -13.24
N THR A 362 18.79 -10.70 -13.68
CA THR A 362 19.28 -9.41 -13.16
C THR A 362 18.20 -8.34 -13.22
N ARG A 363 18.26 -7.40 -12.29
CA ARG A 363 17.42 -6.19 -12.24
C ARG A 363 18.25 -4.92 -12.10
N MET A 364 19.53 -5.01 -12.40
CA MET A 364 20.44 -3.87 -12.35
C MET A 364 20.18 -2.95 -13.53
N LEU A 365 19.71 -1.71 -13.28
CA LEU A 365 19.32 -0.74 -14.29
C LEU A 365 20.36 -0.51 -15.40
N PRO A 366 21.69 -0.44 -15.11
CA PRO A 366 22.71 -0.29 -16.15
C PRO A 366 22.78 -1.46 -17.15
N LYS A 367 22.18 -2.63 -16.82
CA LYS A 367 22.14 -3.83 -17.66
C LYS A 367 20.85 -3.96 -18.48
N LEU A 368 19.90 -3.02 -18.30
CA LEU A 368 18.56 -3.08 -18.88
C LEU A 368 18.41 -2.11 -20.07
N ARG A 369 19.28 -2.21 -21.08
CA ARG A 369 19.15 -1.36 -22.29
C ARG A 369 18.36 -2.07 -23.38
N GLY A 370 17.53 -1.33 -24.14
CA GLY A 370 16.78 -1.83 -25.29
C GLY A 370 15.64 -2.79 -24.95
N ILE A 371 15.05 -2.66 -23.72
CA ILE A 371 13.99 -3.54 -23.23
C ILE A 371 12.80 -3.62 -24.19
N VAL A 372 12.40 -2.50 -24.82
CA VAL A 372 11.19 -2.45 -25.67
C VAL A 372 11.28 -3.39 -26.86
N LYS A 373 12.47 -3.58 -27.43
CA LYS A 373 12.66 -4.45 -28.60
C LYS A 373 12.35 -5.93 -28.29
N LYS A 374 12.75 -6.42 -27.12
CA LYS A 374 12.56 -7.83 -26.75
C LYS A 374 11.35 -8.07 -25.86
N TYR A 375 11.03 -7.14 -24.98
CA TYR A 375 9.95 -7.23 -23.99
C TYR A 375 9.02 -6.01 -24.11
N PRO A 376 8.24 -5.85 -25.21
CA PRO A 376 7.46 -4.65 -25.45
C PRO A 376 6.45 -4.36 -24.34
N ILE A 377 5.75 -5.37 -23.81
CA ILE A 377 4.78 -5.21 -22.72
C ILE A 377 5.49 -4.75 -21.42
N SER A 378 6.64 -5.34 -21.07
CA SER A 378 7.41 -4.91 -19.89
C SER A 378 8.00 -3.52 -20.08
N GLY A 379 8.44 -3.17 -21.29
CA GLY A 379 8.98 -1.85 -21.60
C GLY A 379 7.91 -0.75 -21.54
N VAL A 380 6.74 -0.98 -22.13
CA VAL A 380 5.60 -0.06 -22.01
C VAL A 380 5.18 0.08 -20.54
N GLY A 381 5.05 -1.03 -19.82
CA GLY A 381 4.71 -1.00 -18.40
C GLY A 381 5.76 -0.27 -17.55
N PHE A 382 7.06 -0.40 -17.86
CA PHE A 382 8.11 0.38 -17.18
C PHE A 382 7.90 1.88 -17.40
N GLY A 383 7.66 2.31 -18.65
CA GLY A 383 7.39 3.71 -18.98
C GLY A 383 6.15 4.24 -18.26
N VAL A 384 5.04 3.51 -18.34
CA VAL A 384 3.77 3.88 -17.67
C VAL A 384 3.96 3.98 -16.15
N ALA A 385 4.60 3.00 -15.52
CA ALA A 385 4.83 3.01 -14.07
C ALA A 385 5.77 4.15 -13.64
N ALA A 386 6.83 4.42 -14.41
CA ALA A 386 7.77 5.50 -14.13
C ALA A 386 7.09 6.89 -14.24
N LEU A 387 6.31 7.12 -15.30
CA LEU A 387 5.53 8.36 -15.48
C LEU A 387 4.45 8.49 -14.38
N ALA A 388 3.82 7.38 -14.00
CA ALA A 388 2.85 7.38 -12.92
C ALA A 388 3.50 7.80 -11.59
N ILE A 389 4.61 7.19 -11.17
CA ILE A 389 5.30 7.57 -9.93
C ILE A 389 5.79 9.02 -9.97
N ALA A 390 6.22 9.51 -11.11
CA ALA A 390 6.59 10.90 -11.30
C ALA A 390 5.39 11.88 -11.21
N GLY A 391 4.15 11.39 -11.39
CA GLY A 391 2.95 12.23 -11.35
C GLY A 391 2.70 12.99 -12.65
N VAL A 392 3.01 12.36 -13.80
CA VAL A 392 2.84 12.98 -15.13
C VAL A 392 1.45 12.65 -15.67
N PRO A 393 0.67 13.65 -16.17
CA PRO A 393 -0.61 13.36 -16.83
C PRO A 393 -0.39 12.51 -18.10
N PRO A 394 -1.29 11.60 -18.45
CA PRO A 394 -2.60 11.31 -17.85
C PRO A 394 -2.55 10.22 -16.75
N MET A 395 -1.37 9.90 -16.19
CA MET A 395 -1.19 8.81 -15.23
C MET A 395 -1.92 9.09 -13.91
N ASN A 396 -2.30 8.02 -13.22
CA ASN A 396 -3.18 8.07 -12.06
C ASN A 396 -2.66 8.93 -10.89
N THR A 397 -1.37 8.87 -10.55
CA THR A 397 -0.87 9.63 -9.39
C THR A 397 -0.81 11.15 -9.64
N PHE A 398 -0.90 11.59 -10.91
CA PHE A 398 -1.06 13.02 -11.23
C PHE A 398 -2.28 13.60 -10.51
N PHE A 399 -3.43 12.95 -10.64
CA PHE A 399 -4.69 13.43 -10.06
C PHE A 399 -4.57 13.61 -8.54
N SER A 400 -4.05 12.62 -7.86
CA SER A 400 -3.91 12.68 -6.39
C SER A 400 -2.83 13.66 -5.92
N LYS A 401 -1.67 13.73 -6.59
CA LYS A 401 -0.65 14.73 -6.28
C LYS A 401 -1.16 16.14 -6.51
N PHE A 402 -1.88 16.36 -7.62
CA PHE A 402 -2.48 17.64 -7.93
C PHE A 402 -3.46 18.09 -6.84
N GLN A 403 -4.33 17.21 -6.34
CA GLN A 403 -5.26 17.53 -5.24
C GLN A 403 -4.50 17.90 -3.95
N ILE A 404 -3.45 17.14 -3.57
CA ILE A 404 -2.64 17.46 -2.38
C ILE A 404 -1.95 18.81 -2.55
N ILE A 405 -1.34 19.07 -3.70
CA ILE A 405 -0.65 20.35 -4.00
C ILE A 405 -1.64 21.51 -4.00
N ALA A 406 -2.77 21.38 -4.67
CA ALA A 406 -3.79 22.42 -4.74
C ALA A 406 -4.39 22.72 -3.35
N GLY A 407 -4.69 21.68 -2.56
CA GLY A 407 -5.11 21.81 -1.17
C GLY A 407 -4.04 22.48 -0.30
N GLY A 408 -2.76 22.17 -0.55
CA GLY A 408 -1.63 22.80 0.13
C GLY A 408 -1.48 24.28 -0.21
N PHE A 409 -1.66 24.69 -1.45
CA PHE A 409 -1.69 26.10 -1.83
C PHE A 409 -2.86 26.87 -1.20
N SER A 410 -4.03 26.22 -1.11
CA SER A 410 -5.21 26.81 -0.45
C SER A 410 -4.93 27.14 1.02
N VAL A 411 -4.34 26.20 1.79
CA VAL A 411 -3.94 26.44 3.18
C VAL A 411 -2.78 27.41 3.25
N GLY A 412 -1.81 27.30 2.35
CA GLY A 412 -0.61 28.13 2.28
C GLY A 412 -0.91 29.62 2.02
N ALA A 413 -2.06 29.95 1.42
CA ALA A 413 -2.49 31.33 1.23
C ALA A 413 -2.62 32.10 2.56
N GLY A 414 -2.95 31.41 3.65
CA GLY A 414 -3.00 31.97 5.02
C GLY A 414 -1.79 31.62 5.89
N ASN A 415 -0.85 30.79 5.40
CA ASN A 415 0.29 30.28 6.20
C ASN A 415 1.55 30.13 5.33
N VAL A 416 2.44 31.11 5.43
CA VAL A 416 3.69 31.16 4.62
C VAL A 416 4.58 29.93 4.83
N ALA A 417 4.63 29.35 6.03
CA ALA A 417 5.45 28.17 6.28
C ALA A 417 4.92 26.97 5.48
N ILE A 418 3.60 26.76 5.46
CA ILE A 418 2.97 25.70 4.64
C ILE A 418 3.20 25.99 3.15
N LEU A 419 3.07 27.22 2.70
CA LEU A 419 3.33 27.61 1.31
C LEU A 419 4.75 27.21 0.87
N VAL A 420 5.76 27.52 1.69
CA VAL A 420 7.16 27.15 1.41
C VAL A 420 7.32 25.63 1.30
N LEU A 421 6.72 24.85 2.23
CA LEU A 421 6.79 23.40 2.20
C LEU A 421 6.10 22.82 0.95
N VAL A 422 4.97 23.38 0.52
CA VAL A 422 4.31 23.00 -0.74
C VAL A 422 5.19 23.27 -1.95
N CYS A 423 5.86 24.42 -2.01
CA CYS A 423 6.81 24.73 -3.09
C CYS A 423 7.98 23.75 -3.14
N ILE A 424 8.51 23.33 -1.97
CA ILE A 424 9.56 22.30 -1.89
C ILE A 424 9.03 20.95 -2.40
N MET A 425 7.81 20.56 -2.05
CA MET A 425 7.16 19.33 -2.54
C MET A 425 6.99 19.34 -4.06
N VAL A 426 6.61 20.49 -4.66
CA VAL A 426 6.54 20.65 -6.12
C VAL A 426 7.92 20.47 -6.75
N ALA A 427 8.95 21.09 -6.18
CA ALA A 427 10.33 20.96 -6.67
C ALA A 427 10.83 19.51 -6.61
N GLU A 428 10.51 18.76 -5.53
CA GLU A 428 10.82 17.32 -5.43
C GLU A 428 10.07 16.51 -6.50
N THR A 429 8.81 16.83 -6.78
CA THR A 429 8.04 16.14 -7.85
C THR A 429 8.72 16.30 -9.21
N VAL A 430 9.21 17.50 -9.54
CA VAL A 430 9.94 17.76 -10.79
C VAL A 430 11.28 17.02 -10.80
N ALA A 431 12.01 17.02 -9.69
CA ALA A 431 13.27 16.30 -9.57
C ALA A 431 13.10 14.77 -9.70
N THR A 432 12.06 14.22 -9.09
CA THR A 432 11.65 12.82 -9.23
C THR A 432 11.36 12.47 -10.70
N PHE A 433 10.61 13.33 -11.41
CA PHE A 433 10.34 13.14 -12.84
C PHE A 433 11.63 13.10 -13.66
N ALA A 434 12.53 14.05 -13.48
CA ALA A 434 13.80 14.10 -14.21
C ALA A 434 14.65 12.84 -13.98
N TRP A 435 14.64 12.29 -12.74
CA TRP A 435 15.36 11.07 -12.42
C TRP A 435 14.79 9.83 -13.10
N PHE A 436 13.46 9.66 -13.07
CA PHE A 436 12.82 8.53 -13.74
C PHE A 436 12.93 8.64 -15.27
N LEU A 437 12.84 9.86 -15.82
CA LEU A 437 13.04 10.11 -17.25
C LEU A 437 14.44 9.70 -17.71
N LYS A 438 15.48 9.96 -16.91
CA LYS A 438 16.86 9.49 -17.16
C LYS A 438 16.90 7.97 -17.33
N TRP A 439 16.29 7.21 -16.42
CA TRP A 439 16.29 5.75 -16.49
C TRP A 439 15.40 5.21 -17.61
N MET A 440 14.28 5.87 -17.89
CA MET A 440 13.46 5.54 -19.07
C MET A 440 14.26 5.73 -20.37
N GLY A 441 14.93 6.88 -20.52
CA GLY A 441 15.76 7.17 -21.70
C GLY A 441 16.94 6.22 -21.88
N TYR A 442 17.45 5.65 -20.78
CA TYR A 442 18.54 4.65 -20.85
C TYR A 442 18.03 3.22 -21.12
N CYS A 443 16.99 2.78 -20.40
CA CYS A 443 16.57 1.38 -20.40
C CYS A 443 15.66 1.02 -21.58
N LEU A 444 14.77 1.93 -21.99
CA LEU A 444 13.73 1.58 -22.96
C LEU A 444 14.22 1.51 -24.41
N PRO A 445 14.91 2.55 -24.97
CA PRO A 445 15.30 2.59 -26.37
C PRO A 445 16.64 1.88 -26.62
N GLY A 446 16.98 1.76 -27.89
CA GLY A 446 18.31 1.32 -28.37
C GLY A 446 18.36 -0.19 -28.65
N GLU A 447 19.58 -0.66 -28.92
CA GLU A 447 19.85 -2.08 -29.09
C GLU A 447 19.84 -2.78 -27.73
N PRO A 448 19.29 -4.01 -27.64
CA PRO A 448 19.29 -4.80 -26.42
C PRO A 448 20.72 -5.04 -25.92
N SER A 449 20.93 -4.86 -24.61
CA SER A 449 22.15 -5.30 -23.95
C SER A 449 22.31 -6.82 -24.06
N GLU A 450 23.51 -7.35 -23.80
CA GLU A 450 23.78 -8.80 -23.85
C GLU A 450 22.81 -9.56 -22.94
N GLU A 451 22.56 -9.05 -21.72
CA GLU A 451 21.63 -9.66 -20.79
C GLU A 451 20.19 -9.64 -21.32
N VAL A 452 19.75 -8.53 -21.89
CA VAL A 452 18.41 -8.42 -22.47
C VAL A 452 18.31 -9.34 -23.69
N ALA A 453 19.31 -9.37 -24.58
CA ALA A 453 19.33 -10.23 -25.76
C ALA A 453 19.32 -11.72 -25.41
N ALA A 454 20.02 -12.14 -24.35
CA ALA A 454 20.08 -13.52 -23.87
C ALA A 454 18.87 -13.94 -22.99
N GLY A 455 17.95 -13.03 -22.69
CA GLY A 455 16.85 -13.27 -21.76
C GLY A 455 15.82 -14.30 -22.24
N ALA A 456 15.19 -15.01 -21.29
CA ALA A 456 14.13 -15.98 -21.53
C ALA A 456 12.80 -15.30 -21.91
N PRO A 457 11.85 -15.99 -22.56
CA PRO A 457 10.55 -15.43 -22.89
C PRO A 457 9.74 -15.09 -21.63
N LEU A 458 8.93 -14.02 -21.72
CA LEU A 458 8.04 -13.60 -20.64
C LEU A 458 6.84 -14.56 -20.56
N PRO A 459 6.52 -15.16 -19.38
CA PRO A 459 5.33 -15.99 -19.20
C PRO A 459 4.03 -15.22 -19.46
N ARG A 460 3.06 -15.88 -20.13
CA ARG A 460 1.75 -15.26 -20.49
C ARG A 460 0.99 -14.72 -19.28
N ALA A 461 1.05 -15.41 -18.12
CA ALA A 461 0.39 -14.95 -16.91
C ALA A 461 0.99 -13.63 -16.37
N MET A 462 2.32 -13.43 -16.48
CA MET A 462 2.95 -12.15 -16.14
C MET A 462 2.52 -11.05 -17.10
N ALA A 463 2.51 -11.33 -18.41
CA ALA A 463 2.06 -10.38 -19.43
C ALA A 463 0.61 -9.94 -19.21
N PHE A 464 -0.28 -10.88 -18.88
CA PHE A 464 -1.68 -10.59 -18.53
C PHE A 464 -1.78 -9.62 -17.34
N VAL A 465 -1.04 -9.90 -16.25
CA VAL A 465 -1.03 -9.04 -15.06
C VAL A 465 -0.52 -7.63 -15.39
N PHE A 466 0.49 -7.51 -16.26
CA PHE A 466 0.99 -6.20 -16.69
C PHE A 466 -0.06 -5.42 -17.47
N ILE A 467 -0.77 -6.06 -18.40
CA ILE A 467 -1.82 -5.39 -19.18
C ILE A 467 -2.91 -4.85 -18.25
N VAL A 468 -3.38 -5.68 -17.30
CA VAL A 468 -4.40 -5.25 -16.32
C VAL A 468 -3.90 -4.06 -15.50
N LEU A 469 -2.66 -4.13 -14.98
CA LEU A 469 -2.11 -3.05 -14.17
C LEU A 469 -1.83 -1.78 -14.97
N ILE A 470 -1.40 -1.88 -16.24
CA ILE A 470 -1.22 -0.72 -17.14
C ILE A 470 -2.56 -0.01 -17.32
N ILE A 471 -3.64 -0.76 -17.60
CA ILE A 471 -4.99 -0.20 -17.73
C ILE A 471 -5.40 0.49 -16.43
N MET A 472 -5.20 -0.18 -15.30
CA MET A 472 -5.54 0.39 -13.98
C MET A 472 -4.74 1.66 -13.67
N VAL A 473 -3.47 1.75 -14.04
CA VAL A 473 -2.65 2.98 -13.86
C VAL A 473 -3.19 4.16 -14.67
N ILE A 474 -3.86 3.91 -15.79
CA ILE A 474 -4.49 4.98 -16.59
C ILE A 474 -5.85 5.36 -16.02
N VAL A 475 -6.67 4.37 -15.64
CA VAL A 475 -8.10 4.57 -15.29
C VAL A 475 -8.29 4.94 -13.82
N SER A 476 -7.42 4.47 -12.92
CA SER A 476 -7.63 4.61 -11.47
C SER A 476 -7.58 6.06 -10.97
N GLY A 477 -6.88 6.96 -11.66
CA GLY A 477 -6.82 8.38 -11.28
C GLY A 477 -8.19 9.07 -11.34
N PRO A 478 -8.82 9.16 -12.51
CA PRO A 478 -10.18 9.69 -12.62
C PRO A 478 -11.19 8.91 -11.76
N LEU A 479 -11.08 7.59 -11.68
CA LEU A 479 -11.97 6.75 -10.87
C LEU A 479 -11.90 7.14 -9.38
N SER A 480 -10.70 7.26 -8.81
CA SER A 480 -10.55 7.61 -7.39
C SER A 480 -11.04 9.03 -7.11
N ALA A 481 -10.74 9.98 -8.00
CA ALA A 481 -11.18 11.36 -7.84
C ALA A 481 -12.72 11.48 -7.88
N SER A 482 -13.40 10.77 -8.78
CA SER A 482 -14.85 10.76 -8.86
C SER A 482 -15.53 9.97 -7.72
N TRP A 483 -14.83 9.02 -7.09
CA TRP A 483 -15.40 8.23 -6.01
C TRP A 483 -15.35 8.96 -4.67
N ILE A 484 -14.25 9.68 -4.41
CA ILE A 484 -14.03 10.39 -3.14
C ILE A 484 -14.70 11.77 -3.14
N GLY A 485 -14.61 12.52 -4.25
CA GLY A 485 -15.26 13.83 -4.43
C GLY A 485 -16.71 13.65 -4.82
#